data_542b0c43d2363fb5d7f134314cf47ec5
#
_entry.id   542b0c43d2363fb5d7f134314cf47ec5
#
_cell.length_a   1.000
_cell.length_b   1.000
_cell.length_c   1.000
_cell.angle_alpha   90.00
_cell.angle_beta   90.00
_cell.angle_gamma   90.00
#
_symmetry.space_group_name_H-M   'P 1'
#
loop_
_entity.id
_entity.type
_entity.pdbx_description
1 polymer ?
#
loop_
_entity_poly.entity_id
_entity_poly.type
_entity_poly.pdbx_seq_one_letter_code
_entity_poly.pdbx_strand_id
1 'polypeptide(L)'
;MQTGPSKRMGKRAVTVLCFIAAAFLVCVGSLAYISLIHGNEYKLKAEQNQLSDTTVSAQRGTIYDSNMKALAKSASAWLVYINPSKITSDEQRDLVVTNLSTMLGVDEETVRKKAERTSSGYEKIAGEVETDVKDRLKTFISENKLSSIIGVDPDTKRYYPYSSFASTIIGFTDSDDSGRLGLELKYNDELTGTAGRIITAKNARQGSMSTDYQTTYDAKAGYSLVLTIDEVIQYYLEQSLDQALTDTGAKYAYGIIMDVKTGAILGMTSKPDFDLNSPNKISNKVLAESISAISSPDEQKKATTDALYAQWRNRDISDTYEPGSVFKTIVVSAALEEGVVDLNTTYTLSLIHISEPTRPY
;
A
#
# COMPACT_ATOMS: atom_id res chain seq x y z
N MET A 1 -1.01 72.08 -58.01
CA MET A 1 0.32 71.53 -58.23
C MET A 1 0.56 70.48 -57.13
N GLN A 2 0.44 69.20 -57.46
CA GLN A 2 0.87 68.15 -56.56
C GLN A 2 2.38 67.97 -56.68
N THR A 3 3.10 68.37 -55.68
CA THR A 3 4.57 68.11 -55.58
C THR A 3 4.76 66.62 -55.25
N GLY A 4 5.21 65.85 -56.20
CA GLY A 4 5.55 64.44 -55.98
C GLY A 4 6.66 64.30 -54.94
N PRO A 5 6.80 63.13 -54.27
CA PRO A 5 7.72 62.90 -53.17
C PRO A 5 9.15 63.17 -53.57
N SER A 6 9.89 63.95 -52.76
CA SER A 6 11.28 64.32 -53.05
C SER A 6 12.16 63.07 -53.10
N LYS A 7 13.24 63.05 -53.96
CA LYS A 7 14.22 61.95 -54.08
C LYS A 7 14.76 61.47 -52.69
N ARG A 8 14.82 62.37 -51.70
CA ARG A 8 15.24 62.04 -50.32
C ARG A 8 14.14 61.22 -49.53
N MET A 9 12.86 61.55 -49.75
CA MET A 9 11.74 60.77 -49.17
C MET A 9 11.70 59.36 -49.75
N GLY A 10 11.89 59.18 -51.06
CA GLY A 10 11.96 57.85 -51.69
C GLY A 10 13.10 56.98 -51.13
N LYS A 11 14.33 57.57 -50.96
CA LYS A 11 15.45 56.83 -50.36
C LYS A 11 15.11 56.36 -48.89
N ARG A 12 14.56 57.27 -48.09
CA ARG A 12 14.13 56.91 -46.68
C ARG A 12 13.07 55.83 -46.66
N ALA A 13 12.08 55.90 -47.54
CA ALA A 13 11.07 54.90 -47.66
C ALA A 13 11.61 53.50 -48.04
N VAL A 14 12.57 53.48 -49.00
CA VAL A 14 13.26 52.19 -49.32
C VAL A 14 14.07 51.64 -48.16
N THR A 15 14.80 52.53 -47.45
CA THR A 15 15.59 52.10 -46.27
C THR A 15 14.68 51.51 -45.20
N VAL A 16 13.53 52.15 -44.90
CA VAL A 16 12.54 51.61 -43.94
C VAL A 16 11.96 50.27 -44.42
N LEU A 17 11.64 50.17 -45.72
CA LEU A 17 11.17 48.94 -46.32
C LEU A 17 12.16 47.78 -46.20
N CYS A 18 13.45 48.06 -46.44
CA CYS A 18 14.54 47.09 -46.25
C CYS A 18 14.66 46.62 -44.79
N PHE A 19 14.52 47.55 -43.82
CA PHE A 19 14.52 47.18 -42.39
C PHE A 19 13.34 46.30 -42.05
N ILE A 20 12.16 46.62 -42.52
CA ILE A 20 10.94 45.80 -42.31
C ILE A 20 11.12 44.44 -42.96
N ALA A 21 11.62 44.36 -44.19
CA ALA A 21 11.87 43.08 -44.87
C ALA A 21 12.93 42.25 -44.15
N ALA A 22 14.00 42.85 -43.65
CA ALA A 22 15.03 42.16 -42.85
C ALA A 22 14.44 41.62 -41.54
N ALA A 23 13.62 42.40 -40.82
CA ALA A 23 12.93 41.95 -39.60
C ALA A 23 11.98 40.79 -39.90
N PHE A 24 11.26 40.84 -41.02
CA PHE A 24 10.37 39.76 -41.45
C PHE A 24 11.13 38.48 -41.78
N LEU A 25 12.30 38.58 -42.45
CA LEU A 25 13.16 37.43 -42.72
C LEU A 25 13.71 36.79 -41.43
N VAL A 26 14.06 37.56 -40.42
CA VAL A 26 14.46 37.04 -39.10
C VAL A 26 13.31 36.30 -38.44
N CYS A 27 12.10 36.82 -38.47
CA CYS A 27 10.91 36.15 -37.94
C CYS A 27 10.63 34.84 -38.67
N VAL A 28 10.67 34.82 -40.00
CA VAL A 28 10.47 33.60 -40.80
C VAL A 28 11.55 32.58 -40.53
N GLY A 29 12.82 33.02 -40.43
CA GLY A 29 13.94 32.13 -40.05
C GLY A 29 13.77 31.53 -38.65
N SER A 30 13.35 32.34 -37.69
CA SER A 30 13.05 31.87 -36.32
C SER A 30 11.89 30.86 -36.29
N LEU A 31 10.81 31.12 -37.03
CA LEU A 31 9.69 30.21 -37.16
C LEU A 31 10.09 28.88 -37.84
N ALA A 32 10.90 28.97 -38.90
CA ALA A 32 11.42 27.78 -39.57
C ALA A 32 12.32 26.95 -38.65
N TYR A 33 13.20 27.62 -37.90
CA TYR A 33 14.06 26.99 -36.89
C TYR A 33 13.25 26.24 -35.83
N ILE A 34 12.24 26.90 -35.24
CA ILE A 34 11.36 26.28 -34.21
C ILE A 34 10.54 25.13 -34.82
N SER A 35 9.99 25.32 -36.03
CA SER A 35 9.11 24.34 -36.65
C SER A 35 9.85 23.11 -37.20
N LEU A 36 11.01 23.29 -37.83
CA LEU A 36 11.74 22.21 -38.53
C LEU A 36 12.73 21.49 -37.61
N ILE A 37 13.40 22.25 -36.72
CA ILE A 37 14.45 21.66 -35.86
C ILE A 37 13.87 21.22 -34.51
N HIS A 38 13.04 22.04 -33.88
CA HIS A 38 12.47 21.75 -32.57
C HIS A 38 11.01 21.32 -32.59
N GLY A 39 10.38 21.19 -33.76
CA GLY A 39 8.96 20.87 -33.91
C GLY A 39 8.55 19.57 -33.21
N ASN A 40 9.36 18.52 -33.34
CA ASN A 40 9.09 17.23 -32.69
C ASN A 40 9.24 17.32 -31.17
N GLU A 41 10.22 18.09 -30.67
CA GLU A 41 10.41 18.28 -29.22
C GLU A 41 9.26 19.07 -28.60
N TYR A 42 8.83 20.15 -29.26
CA TYR A 42 7.69 20.93 -28.80
C TYR A 42 6.36 20.18 -28.94
N LYS A 43 6.22 19.34 -29.97
CA LYS A 43 5.05 18.45 -30.11
C LYS A 43 4.99 17.45 -28.97
N LEU A 44 6.08 16.78 -28.61
CA LEU A 44 6.16 15.87 -27.46
C LEU A 44 5.85 16.58 -26.13
N LYS A 45 6.41 17.77 -25.92
CA LYS A 45 6.10 18.58 -24.73
C LYS A 45 4.65 19.03 -24.69
N ALA A 46 4.06 19.36 -25.82
CA ALA A 46 2.65 19.71 -25.92
C ALA A 46 1.75 18.50 -25.62
N GLU A 47 2.06 17.35 -26.19
CA GLU A 47 1.35 16.09 -25.90
C GLU A 47 1.45 15.72 -24.42
N GLN A 48 2.63 15.80 -23.81
CA GLN A 48 2.81 15.56 -22.38
C GLN A 48 2.03 16.53 -21.48
N ASN A 49 1.92 17.79 -21.88
CA ASN A 49 1.13 18.78 -21.14
C ASN A 49 -0.38 18.68 -21.39
N GLN A 50 -0.81 18.07 -22.49
CA GLN A 50 -2.22 17.93 -22.86
C GLN A 50 -2.82 16.59 -22.40
N LEU A 51 -1.99 15.57 -22.11
CA LEU A 51 -2.45 14.28 -21.64
C LEU A 51 -2.43 14.24 -20.11
N SER A 52 -3.54 13.86 -19.51
CA SER A 52 -3.62 13.43 -18.12
C SER A 52 -3.65 11.92 -18.10
N ASP A 53 -2.68 11.33 -17.45
CA ASP A 53 -2.59 9.90 -17.21
C ASP A 53 -3.02 9.66 -15.75
N THR A 54 -4.16 9.02 -15.60
CA THR A 54 -4.69 8.62 -14.29
C THR A 54 -4.55 7.11 -14.15
N THR A 55 -3.79 6.66 -13.19
CA THR A 55 -3.67 5.24 -12.86
C THR A 55 -4.93 4.78 -12.15
N VAL A 56 -5.49 3.64 -12.57
CA VAL A 56 -6.61 2.98 -11.91
C VAL A 56 -6.07 1.76 -11.18
N SER A 57 -6.16 1.75 -9.85
CA SER A 57 -5.68 0.65 -9.03
C SER A 57 -6.37 -0.65 -9.41
N ALA A 58 -5.60 -1.73 -9.53
CA ALA A 58 -6.15 -3.06 -9.72
C ALA A 58 -6.71 -3.59 -8.40
N GLN A 59 -7.76 -4.38 -8.46
CA GLN A 59 -8.20 -5.11 -7.28
C GLN A 59 -7.19 -6.22 -6.94
N ARG A 60 -6.68 -6.20 -5.71
CA ARG A 60 -5.81 -7.25 -5.19
C ARG A 60 -6.58 -8.55 -5.05
N GLY A 61 -5.99 -9.68 -5.44
CA GLY A 61 -6.60 -11.01 -5.39
C GLY A 61 -7.07 -11.37 -3.98
N THR A 62 -8.13 -12.16 -3.89
CA THR A 62 -8.72 -12.59 -2.62
C THR A 62 -7.96 -13.79 -2.07
N ILE A 63 -7.75 -13.84 -0.76
CA ILE A 63 -7.23 -15.02 -0.06
C ILE A 63 -8.41 -15.75 0.57
N TYR A 64 -8.60 -17.01 0.21
CA TYR A 64 -9.67 -17.89 0.68
C TYR A 64 -9.12 -18.97 1.58
N ASP A 65 -9.96 -19.45 2.48
CA ASP A 65 -9.75 -20.74 3.18
C ASP A 65 -10.03 -21.94 2.26
N SER A 66 -9.91 -23.14 2.77
CA SER A 66 -10.19 -24.39 2.05
C SER A 66 -11.65 -24.54 1.59
N ASN A 67 -12.57 -23.81 2.20
CA ASN A 67 -14.01 -23.80 1.92
C ASN A 67 -14.48 -22.58 1.13
N MET A 68 -13.54 -21.84 0.49
CA MET A 68 -13.81 -20.65 -0.30
C MET A 68 -14.38 -19.47 0.50
N LYS A 69 -14.16 -19.42 1.82
CA LYS A 69 -14.47 -18.25 2.63
C LYS A 69 -13.35 -17.22 2.50
N ALA A 70 -13.69 -15.97 2.25
CA ALA A 70 -12.72 -14.90 2.06
C ALA A 70 -12.08 -14.48 3.40
N LEU A 71 -10.79 -14.73 3.55
CA LEU A 71 -9.97 -14.33 4.69
C LEU A 71 -9.36 -12.94 4.51
N ALA A 72 -9.04 -12.57 3.26
CA ALA A 72 -8.60 -11.23 2.88
C ALA A 72 -9.18 -10.88 1.52
N LYS A 73 -9.76 -9.68 1.39
CA LYS A 73 -10.35 -9.20 0.13
C LYS A 73 -10.13 -7.70 -0.04
N SER A 74 -10.08 -7.23 -1.30
CA SER A 74 -10.06 -5.81 -1.60
C SER A 74 -11.49 -5.27 -1.72
N ALA A 75 -11.71 -4.10 -1.15
CA ALA A 75 -12.94 -3.33 -1.26
C ALA A 75 -12.65 -2.03 -2.00
N SER A 76 -13.66 -1.48 -2.69
CA SER A 76 -13.53 -0.17 -3.33
C SER A 76 -13.36 0.91 -2.27
N ALA A 77 -12.35 1.74 -2.48
CA ALA A 77 -12.01 2.88 -1.64
C ALA A 77 -11.71 4.09 -2.52
N TRP A 78 -11.29 5.19 -1.91
CA TRP A 78 -11.02 6.43 -2.61
C TRP A 78 -9.74 7.06 -2.10
N LEU A 79 -8.97 7.61 -3.05
CA LEU A 79 -7.79 8.40 -2.79
C LEU A 79 -8.15 9.88 -2.82
N VAL A 80 -7.78 10.62 -1.79
CA VAL A 80 -7.97 12.08 -1.71
C VAL A 80 -6.62 12.76 -1.84
N TYR A 81 -6.53 13.69 -2.78
CA TYR A 81 -5.34 14.50 -3.00
C TYR A 81 -5.70 15.97 -3.17
N ILE A 82 -4.73 16.83 -3.03
CA ILE A 82 -4.86 18.27 -3.31
C ILE A 82 -3.89 18.68 -4.39
N ASN A 83 -4.25 19.76 -5.09
CA ASN A 83 -3.38 20.51 -5.99
C ASN A 83 -3.01 21.85 -5.35
N PRO A 84 -1.91 21.94 -4.58
CA PRO A 84 -1.52 23.16 -3.89
C PRO A 84 -1.27 24.35 -4.81
N SER A 85 -0.86 24.11 -6.08
CA SER A 85 -0.61 25.18 -7.05
C SER A 85 -1.88 25.96 -7.44
N LYS A 86 -3.06 25.46 -7.10
CA LYS A 86 -4.36 26.11 -7.38
C LYS A 86 -4.93 26.84 -6.16
N ILE A 87 -4.27 26.78 -5.02
CA ILE A 87 -4.65 27.53 -3.83
C ILE A 87 -4.19 28.98 -4.01
N THR A 88 -5.12 29.92 -4.01
CA THR A 88 -4.86 31.33 -4.34
C THR A 88 -4.84 32.26 -3.14
N SER A 89 -5.39 31.84 -2.00
CA SER A 89 -5.39 32.66 -0.77
C SER A 89 -5.17 31.81 0.48
N ASP A 90 -4.79 32.47 1.57
CA ASP A 90 -4.56 31.81 2.86
C ASP A 90 -5.88 31.33 3.47
N GLU A 91 -6.98 32.10 3.31
CA GLU A 91 -8.32 31.67 3.76
C GLU A 91 -8.76 30.39 3.06
N GLN A 92 -8.48 30.27 1.75
CA GLN A 92 -8.79 29.06 0.98
C GLN A 92 -7.92 27.89 1.46
N ARG A 93 -6.66 28.13 1.79
CA ARG A 93 -5.77 27.11 2.35
C ARG A 93 -6.30 26.62 3.69
N ASP A 94 -6.62 27.52 4.60
CA ASP A 94 -7.12 27.18 5.93
C ASP A 94 -8.46 26.42 5.85
N LEU A 95 -9.36 26.84 4.97
CA LEU A 95 -10.61 26.12 4.71
C LEU A 95 -10.36 24.66 4.25
N VAL A 96 -9.44 24.47 3.31
CA VAL A 96 -9.09 23.13 2.80
C VAL A 96 -8.43 22.31 3.90
N VAL A 97 -7.45 22.85 4.61
CA VAL A 97 -6.69 22.15 5.66
C VAL A 97 -7.59 21.68 6.79
N THR A 98 -8.38 22.56 7.36
CA THR A 98 -9.24 22.25 8.52
C THR A 98 -10.32 21.22 8.17
N ASN A 99 -10.96 21.36 6.99
CA ASN A 99 -12.02 20.43 6.62
C ASN A 99 -11.45 19.05 6.22
N LEU A 100 -10.35 18.99 5.47
CA LEU A 100 -9.73 17.72 5.12
C LEU A 100 -9.19 16.99 6.36
N SER A 101 -8.54 17.71 7.28
CA SER A 101 -8.09 17.14 8.57
C SER A 101 -9.25 16.52 9.33
N THR A 102 -10.35 17.26 9.49
CA THR A 102 -11.54 16.79 10.23
C THR A 102 -12.25 15.62 9.55
N MET A 103 -12.44 15.67 8.21
CA MET A 103 -13.19 14.65 7.48
C MET A 103 -12.40 13.36 7.30
N LEU A 104 -11.07 13.46 7.14
CA LEU A 104 -10.19 12.33 6.84
C LEU A 104 -9.45 11.80 8.08
N GLY A 105 -9.54 12.48 9.21
CA GLY A 105 -8.81 12.11 10.43
C GLY A 105 -7.28 12.24 10.30
N VAL A 106 -6.80 13.08 9.40
CA VAL A 106 -5.37 13.33 9.18
C VAL A 106 -4.95 14.53 10.01
N ASP A 107 -3.75 14.47 10.60
CA ASP A 107 -3.19 15.57 11.39
C ASP A 107 -3.16 16.88 10.57
N GLU A 108 -3.66 17.96 11.17
CA GLU A 108 -3.83 19.26 10.50
C GLU A 108 -2.49 19.84 10.04
N GLU A 109 -1.44 19.69 10.84
CA GLU A 109 -0.10 20.19 10.47
C GLU A 109 0.45 19.45 9.25
N THR A 110 0.19 18.15 9.14
CA THR A 110 0.56 17.33 7.99
C THR A 110 -0.15 17.79 6.72
N VAL A 111 -1.46 18.06 6.79
CA VAL A 111 -2.23 18.58 5.65
C VAL A 111 -1.74 19.98 5.27
N ARG A 112 -1.47 20.85 6.25
CA ARG A 112 -0.96 22.22 6.06
C ARG A 112 0.39 22.22 5.34
N LYS A 113 1.35 21.43 5.79
CA LYS A 113 2.67 21.29 5.15
C LYS A 113 2.56 20.85 3.68
N LYS A 114 1.60 20.01 3.35
CA LYS A 114 1.33 19.60 1.96
C LYS A 114 0.66 20.72 1.17
N ALA A 115 -0.28 21.45 1.76
CA ALA A 115 -0.98 22.57 1.13
C ALA A 115 -0.08 23.80 0.87
N GLU A 116 1.02 23.94 1.60
CA GLU A 116 2.03 24.99 1.42
C GLU A 116 2.98 24.74 0.26
N ARG A 117 3.02 23.54 -0.32
CA ARG A 117 3.87 23.19 -1.45
C ARG A 117 3.30 23.71 -2.78
N THR A 118 3.16 25.02 -2.91
CA THR A 118 2.50 25.67 -4.06
C THR A 118 3.12 25.37 -5.43
N SER A 119 4.35 24.84 -5.48
CA SER A 119 4.98 24.35 -6.71
C SER A 119 4.51 22.95 -7.13
N SER A 120 3.84 22.22 -6.23
CA SER A 120 3.32 20.86 -6.50
C SER A 120 1.90 20.93 -7.08
N GLY A 121 1.68 20.15 -8.14
CA GLY A 121 0.36 19.97 -8.73
C GLY A 121 -0.43 18.79 -8.13
N TYR A 122 0.20 17.99 -7.27
CA TYR A 122 -0.39 16.80 -6.68
C TYR A 122 0.26 16.46 -5.34
N GLU A 123 -0.55 16.40 -4.28
CA GLU A 123 -0.14 15.96 -2.94
C GLU A 123 -1.21 15.01 -2.38
N LYS A 124 -0.89 13.72 -2.25
CA LYS A 124 -1.77 12.72 -1.61
C LYS A 124 -2.03 13.10 -0.15
N ILE A 125 -3.28 13.23 0.25
CA ILE A 125 -3.68 13.53 1.64
C ILE A 125 -4.02 12.24 2.38
N ALA A 126 -4.94 11.44 1.82
CA ALA A 126 -5.35 10.15 2.39
C ALA A 126 -5.67 9.16 1.28
N GLY A 127 -5.31 7.89 1.47
CA GLY A 127 -5.80 6.74 0.70
C GLY A 127 -6.86 5.97 1.48
N GLU A 128 -7.42 4.93 0.87
CA GLU A 128 -8.35 3.99 1.49
C GLU A 128 -9.59 4.63 2.12
N VAL A 129 -10.00 5.80 1.61
CA VAL A 129 -11.15 6.56 2.11
C VAL A 129 -12.45 5.83 1.77
N GLU A 130 -13.33 5.70 2.75
CA GLU A 130 -14.61 5.02 2.60
C GLU A 130 -15.62 5.85 1.79
N THR A 131 -16.61 5.17 1.20
CA THR A 131 -17.56 5.79 0.27
C THR A 131 -18.41 6.88 0.93
N ASP A 132 -18.81 6.74 2.19
CA ASP A 132 -19.58 7.74 2.93
C ASP A 132 -18.78 9.03 3.15
N VAL A 133 -17.50 8.91 3.48
CA VAL A 133 -16.57 10.05 3.62
C VAL A 133 -16.36 10.74 2.27
N LYS A 134 -16.14 9.95 1.21
CA LYS A 134 -16.05 10.48 -0.17
C LYS A 134 -17.30 11.29 -0.57
N ASP A 135 -18.51 10.80 -0.25
CA ASP A 135 -19.76 11.49 -0.63
C ASP A 135 -19.89 12.82 0.13
N ARG A 136 -19.56 12.85 1.42
CA ARG A 136 -19.46 14.10 2.20
C ARG A 136 -18.43 15.07 1.62
N LEU A 137 -17.27 14.54 1.24
CA LEU A 137 -16.20 15.34 0.64
C LEU A 137 -16.60 15.91 -0.71
N LYS A 138 -17.28 15.16 -1.57
CA LYS A 138 -17.78 15.64 -2.86
C LYS A 138 -18.80 16.78 -2.68
N THR A 139 -19.67 16.70 -1.68
CA THR A 139 -20.60 17.78 -1.33
C THR A 139 -19.83 19.04 -0.93
N PHE A 140 -18.87 18.92 -0.01
CA PHE A 140 -18.01 20.02 0.41
C PHE A 140 -17.24 20.67 -0.77
N ILE A 141 -16.65 19.85 -1.65
CA ILE A 141 -15.93 20.33 -2.86
C ILE A 141 -16.87 21.13 -3.75
N SER A 142 -18.10 20.65 -3.97
CA SER A 142 -19.08 21.30 -4.84
C SER A 142 -19.57 22.63 -4.27
N GLU A 143 -19.95 22.65 -2.99
CA GLU A 143 -20.45 23.85 -2.30
C GLU A 143 -19.42 24.98 -2.25
N ASN A 144 -18.15 24.64 -2.05
CA ASN A 144 -17.06 25.61 -1.95
C ASN A 144 -16.30 25.84 -3.27
N LYS A 145 -16.72 25.22 -4.39
CA LYS A 145 -16.09 25.34 -5.73
C LYS A 145 -14.60 24.95 -5.72
N LEU A 146 -14.23 23.91 -4.96
CA LEU A 146 -12.86 23.46 -4.77
C LEU A 146 -12.42 22.34 -5.72
N SER A 147 -13.18 22.05 -6.79
CA SER A 147 -12.88 20.94 -7.72
C SER A 147 -11.56 21.06 -8.47
N SER A 148 -10.95 22.24 -8.54
CA SER A 148 -9.60 22.42 -9.08
C SER A 148 -8.50 22.17 -8.06
N ILE A 149 -8.82 22.14 -6.77
CA ILE A 149 -7.87 22.03 -5.66
C ILE A 149 -7.90 20.63 -5.04
N ILE A 150 -9.08 20.07 -4.85
CA ILE A 150 -9.26 18.75 -4.21
C ILE A 150 -9.73 17.76 -5.27
N GLY A 151 -8.95 16.68 -5.43
CA GLY A 151 -9.33 15.56 -6.28
C GLY A 151 -9.63 14.31 -5.46
N VAL A 152 -10.50 13.46 -6.02
CA VAL A 152 -10.93 12.19 -5.43
C VAL A 152 -10.91 11.14 -6.52
N ASP A 153 -9.93 10.24 -6.47
CA ASP A 153 -9.74 9.17 -7.46
C ASP A 153 -10.15 7.80 -6.88
N PRO A 154 -10.52 6.83 -7.72
CA PRO A 154 -10.76 5.46 -7.28
C PRO A 154 -9.49 4.83 -6.69
N ASP A 155 -9.66 4.11 -5.59
CA ASP A 155 -8.62 3.38 -4.87
C ASP A 155 -9.17 2.05 -4.36
N THR A 156 -8.31 1.21 -3.79
CA THR A 156 -8.69 -0.05 -3.16
C THR A 156 -8.22 -0.05 -1.70
N LYS A 157 -9.00 -0.72 -0.84
CA LYS A 157 -8.63 -0.96 0.55
C LYS A 157 -8.62 -2.46 0.81
N ARG A 158 -7.53 -2.94 1.37
CA ARG A 158 -7.45 -4.32 1.84
C ARG A 158 -8.25 -4.47 3.12
N TYR A 159 -9.08 -5.50 3.18
CA TYR A 159 -9.96 -5.76 4.29
C TYR A 159 -9.86 -7.22 4.73
N TYR A 160 -9.74 -7.43 6.04
CA TYR A 160 -9.64 -8.72 6.69
C TYR A 160 -10.87 -8.96 7.56
N PRO A 161 -11.88 -9.71 7.04
CA PRO A 161 -13.19 -9.84 7.70
C PRO A 161 -13.14 -10.40 9.11
N TYR A 162 -12.12 -11.21 9.41
CA TYR A 162 -11.96 -11.90 10.69
C TYR A 162 -10.88 -11.28 11.59
N SER A 163 -10.51 -10.04 11.33
CA SER A 163 -9.57 -9.23 12.14
C SER A 163 -8.25 -9.92 12.46
N SER A 164 -8.14 -10.66 13.58
CA SER A 164 -6.89 -11.27 14.04
C SER A 164 -6.69 -12.72 13.57
N PHE A 165 -7.69 -13.31 12.91
CA PHE A 165 -7.65 -14.71 12.46
C PHE A 165 -6.46 -14.99 11.55
N ALA A 166 -5.67 -16.00 11.90
CA ALA A 166 -4.47 -16.42 11.17
C ALA A 166 -3.51 -15.25 10.84
N SER A 167 -3.43 -14.24 11.73
CA SER A 167 -2.80 -12.96 11.45
C SER A 167 -1.34 -13.07 11.01
N THR A 168 -0.55 -13.93 11.66
CA THR A 168 0.87 -14.13 11.33
C THR A 168 1.10 -14.92 10.03
N ILE A 169 0.06 -15.61 9.54
CA ILE A 169 0.11 -16.37 8.28
C ILE A 169 -0.34 -15.48 7.13
N ILE A 170 -1.55 -14.93 7.22
CA ILE A 170 -2.11 -14.08 6.17
C ILE A 170 -1.21 -12.87 5.96
N GLY A 171 -0.83 -12.21 7.06
CA GLY A 171 -0.08 -10.97 6.99
C GLY A 171 -0.95 -9.80 6.56
N PHE A 172 -0.33 -8.68 6.24
CA PHE A 172 -1.03 -7.45 5.89
C PHE A 172 -0.35 -6.68 4.77
N THR A 173 -1.07 -5.72 4.19
CA THR A 173 -0.57 -4.76 3.21
C THR A 173 -0.34 -3.40 3.83
N ASP A 174 0.46 -2.57 3.18
CA ASP A 174 0.57 -1.15 3.51
C ASP A 174 -0.49 -0.30 2.79
N SER A 175 -0.40 1.02 2.96
CA SER A 175 -1.29 2.01 2.32
C SER A 175 -1.20 2.09 0.79
N ASP A 176 -0.22 1.43 0.20
CA ASP A 176 -0.03 1.35 -1.25
C ASP A 176 -0.41 -0.06 -1.79
N ASP A 177 -1.17 -0.83 -0.97
CA ASP A 177 -1.67 -2.19 -1.23
C ASP A 177 -0.53 -3.21 -1.50
N SER A 178 0.69 -2.91 -1.00
CA SER A 178 1.86 -3.79 -1.09
C SER A 178 1.96 -4.70 0.12
N GLY A 179 2.14 -6.00 -0.10
CA GLY A 179 2.27 -6.99 0.98
C GLY A 179 3.50 -6.74 1.85
N ARG A 180 3.32 -6.73 3.18
CA ARG A 180 4.38 -6.46 4.15
C ARG A 180 4.75 -7.66 5.03
N LEU A 181 3.85 -8.60 5.17
CA LEU A 181 4.03 -9.78 6.01
C LEU A 181 3.29 -10.99 5.45
N GLY A 182 3.66 -12.19 5.87
CA GLY A 182 2.95 -13.43 5.63
C GLY A 182 2.74 -13.76 4.15
N LEU A 183 1.57 -14.31 3.83
CA LEU A 183 1.18 -14.66 2.47
C LEU A 183 0.97 -13.42 1.59
N GLU A 184 0.52 -12.32 2.16
CA GLU A 184 0.42 -11.03 1.45
C GLU A 184 1.76 -10.58 0.87
N LEU A 185 2.86 -10.76 1.62
CA LEU A 185 4.20 -10.47 1.14
C LEU A 185 4.72 -11.56 0.19
N LYS A 186 4.54 -12.84 0.57
CA LYS A 186 5.10 -13.97 -0.17
C LYS A 186 4.55 -14.08 -1.59
N TYR A 187 3.26 -13.79 -1.77
CA TYR A 187 2.52 -13.85 -3.03
C TYR A 187 2.13 -12.44 -3.53
N ASN A 188 2.96 -11.44 -3.19
CA ASN A 188 2.64 -10.05 -3.54
C ASN A 188 2.47 -9.86 -5.04
N ASP A 189 3.35 -10.44 -5.86
CA ASP A 189 3.35 -10.27 -7.31
C ASP A 189 2.11 -10.91 -7.95
N GLU A 190 1.65 -12.05 -7.44
CA GLU A 190 0.46 -12.74 -7.91
C GLU A 190 -0.82 -12.03 -7.47
N LEU A 191 -0.82 -11.52 -6.23
CA LEU A 191 -2.00 -10.87 -5.63
C LEU A 191 -2.24 -9.45 -6.17
N THR A 192 -1.20 -8.67 -6.48
CA THR A 192 -1.34 -7.23 -6.77
C THR A 192 -2.08 -6.95 -8.07
N GLY A 193 -2.00 -7.81 -9.09
CA GLY A 193 -2.60 -7.57 -10.40
C GLY A 193 -1.85 -6.51 -11.22
N THR A 194 -2.52 -5.98 -12.23
CA THR A 194 -1.95 -4.97 -13.13
C THR A 194 -2.84 -3.74 -13.15
N ALA A 195 -2.31 -2.60 -12.74
CA ALA A 195 -3.03 -1.35 -12.75
C ALA A 195 -3.48 -0.95 -14.16
N GLY A 196 -4.68 -0.41 -14.25
CA GLY A 196 -5.21 0.22 -15.45
C GLY A 196 -4.74 1.67 -15.59
N ARG A 197 -5.02 2.27 -16.75
CA ARG A 197 -4.67 3.66 -17.04
C ARG A 197 -5.79 4.33 -17.83
N ILE A 198 -6.13 5.54 -17.45
CA ILE A 198 -7.05 6.40 -18.21
C ILE A 198 -6.26 7.58 -18.72
N ILE A 199 -6.07 7.64 -20.02
CA ILE A 199 -5.39 8.73 -20.71
C ILE A 199 -6.47 9.66 -21.26
N THR A 200 -6.56 10.87 -20.70
CA THR A 200 -7.54 11.88 -21.11
C THR A 200 -6.82 13.11 -21.65
N ALA A 201 -7.24 13.62 -22.81
CA ALA A 201 -6.77 14.89 -23.31
C ALA A 201 -7.36 16.06 -22.50
N LYS A 202 -6.50 16.97 -22.02
CA LYS A 202 -6.88 18.20 -21.33
C LYS A 202 -6.72 19.39 -22.27
N ASN A 203 -7.62 20.37 -22.17
CA ASN A 203 -7.44 21.64 -22.86
C ASN A 203 -6.44 22.53 -22.10
N ALA A 204 -5.99 23.62 -22.74
CA ALA A 204 -5.02 24.59 -22.15
C ALA A 204 -5.48 25.22 -20.81
N ARG A 205 -6.76 25.07 -20.44
CA ARG A 205 -7.33 25.51 -19.15
C ARG A 205 -7.51 24.35 -18.14
N GLN A 206 -6.90 23.18 -18.42
CA GLN A 206 -6.97 21.96 -17.60
C GLN A 206 -8.40 21.38 -17.43
N GLY A 207 -9.38 21.77 -18.25
CA GLY A 207 -10.66 21.11 -18.37
C GLY A 207 -10.54 19.85 -19.23
N SER A 208 -11.25 18.75 -18.89
CA SER A 208 -11.32 17.58 -19.77
C SER A 208 -11.95 17.98 -21.11
N MET A 209 -11.31 17.60 -22.21
CA MET A 209 -11.93 17.67 -23.53
C MET A 209 -13.01 16.58 -23.63
N SER A 210 -13.94 16.77 -24.56
CA SER A 210 -15.01 15.81 -24.89
C SER A 210 -14.49 14.35 -24.88
N THR A 211 -15.37 13.41 -24.53
CA THR A 211 -15.12 11.95 -24.40
C THR A 211 -14.45 11.28 -25.60
N ASP A 212 -14.34 11.96 -26.74
CA ASP A 212 -13.75 11.43 -27.97
C ASP A 212 -12.22 11.22 -27.92
N TYR A 213 -11.55 11.73 -26.87
CA TYR A 213 -10.09 11.60 -26.68
C TYR A 213 -9.72 10.91 -25.37
N GLN A 214 -10.56 9.99 -24.90
CA GLN A 214 -10.26 9.18 -23.73
C GLN A 214 -9.87 7.75 -24.18
N THR A 215 -8.68 7.32 -23.83
CA THR A 215 -8.24 5.92 -24.00
C THR A 215 -8.15 5.27 -22.62
N THR A 216 -8.91 4.20 -22.41
CA THR A 216 -8.94 3.46 -21.15
C THR A 216 -8.24 2.12 -21.35
N TYR A 217 -7.29 1.82 -20.51
CA TYR A 217 -6.68 0.51 -20.32
C TYR A 217 -7.21 -0.06 -19.02
N ASP A 218 -8.00 -1.12 -19.10
CA ASP A 218 -8.65 -1.70 -17.94
C ASP A 218 -7.62 -2.31 -16.97
N ALA A 219 -7.84 -2.11 -15.68
CA ALA A 219 -7.09 -2.80 -14.64
C ALA A 219 -7.39 -4.30 -14.66
N LYS A 220 -6.37 -5.13 -14.45
CA LYS A 220 -6.52 -6.58 -14.31
C LYS A 220 -6.33 -6.95 -12.86
N ALA A 221 -7.36 -7.54 -12.25
CA ALA A 221 -7.29 -8.03 -10.87
C ALA A 221 -6.17 -9.07 -10.69
N GLY A 222 -5.59 -9.11 -9.50
CA GLY A 222 -4.62 -10.12 -9.12
C GLY A 222 -5.23 -11.52 -9.01
N TYR A 223 -4.38 -12.53 -9.01
CA TYR A 223 -4.79 -13.92 -8.78
C TYR A 223 -5.23 -14.11 -7.32
N SER A 224 -6.24 -14.93 -7.11
CA SER A 224 -6.68 -15.30 -5.78
C SER A 224 -5.93 -16.54 -5.28
N LEU A 225 -5.71 -16.60 -3.96
CA LEU A 225 -5.11 -17.76 -3.29
C LEU A 225 -6.20 -18.57 -2.59
N VAL A 226 -6.14 -19.90 -2.69
CA VAL A 226 -6.95 -20.81 -1.88
C VAL A 226 -5.99 -21.57 -0.98
N LEU A 227 -6.18 -21.41 0.33
CA LEU A 227 -5.33 -22.02 1.34
C LEU A 227 -5.86 -23.41 1.72
N THR A 228 -5.00 -24.19 2.32
CA THR A 228 -5.40 -25.45 2.98
C THR A 228 -5.96 -25.22 4.38
N ILE A 229 -5.82 -24.02 4.93
CA ILE A 229 -6.38 -23.60 6.22
C ILE A 229 -7.89 -23.78 6.18
N ASP A 230 -8.43 -24.50 7.17
CA ASP A 230 -9.86 -24.62 7.44
C ASP A 230 -10.26 -23.64 8.53
N GLU A 231 -11.24 -22.78 8.26
CA GLU A 231 -11.65 -21.73 9.19
C GLU A 231 -12.08 -22.29 10.55
N VAL A 232 -12.78 -23.43 10.58
CA VAL A 232 -13.27 -24.03 11.82
C VAL A 232 -12.13 -24.60 12.65
N ILE A 233 -11.20 -25.33 11.99
CA ILE A 233 -10.02 -25.91 12.65
C ILE A 233 -9.12 -24.78 13.19
N GLN A 234 -8.88 -23.77 12.40
CA GLN A 234 -8.09 -22.61 12.79
C GLN A 234 -8.71 -21.88 13.99
N TYR A 235 -10.03 -21.66 13.97
CA TYR A 235 -10.74 -21.02 15.07
C TYR A 235 -10.57 -21.79 16.40
N TYR A 236 -10.78 -23.11 16.39
CA TYR A 236 -10.61 -23.90 17.61
C TYR A 236 -9.16 -23.97 18.08
N LEU A 237 -8.20 -23.98 17.16
CA LEU A 237 -6.79 -23.90 17.50
C LEU A 237 -6.48 -22.57 18.21
N GLU A 238 -6.94 -21.44 17.66
CA GLU A 238 -6.75 -20.12 18.26
C GLU A 238 -7.38 -20.03 19.65
N GLN A 239 -8.62 -20.46 19.81
CA GLN A 239 -9.30 -20.48 21.12
C GLN A 239 -8.56 -21.34 22.15
N SER A 240 -8.06 -22.51 21.73
CA SER A 240 -7.31 -23.41 22.62
C SER A 240 -6.00 -22.80 23.09
N LEU A 241 -5.30 -22.07 22.21
CA LEU A 241 -4.06 -21.41 22.56
C LEU A 241 -4.27 -20.17 23.42
N ASP A 242 -5.35 -19.41 23.20
CA ASP A 242 -5.73 -18.28 24.06
C ASP A 242 -6.08 -18.78 25.48
N GLN A 243 -6.81 -19.90 25.58
CA GLN A 243 -7.10 -20.53 26.87
C GLN A 243 -5.80 -21.01 27.55
N ALA A 244 -4.90 -21.66 26.80
CA ALA A 244 -3.61 -22.11 27.32
C ALA A 244 -2.75 -20.96 27.87
N LEU A 245 -2.71 -19.80 27.19
CA LEU A 245 -2.03 -18.61 27.70
C LEU A 245 -2.64 -18.13 29.02
N THR A 246 -3.97 -18.14 29.09
CA THR A 246 -4.71 -17.70 30.29
C THR A 246 -4.44 -18.64 31.48
N ASP A 247 -4.51 -19.93 31.24
CA ASP A 247 -4.39 -20.94 32.30
C ASP A 247 -2.96 -21.10 32.83
N THR A 248 -1.97 -20.92 31.95
CA THR A 248 -0.55 -21.14 32.29
C THR A 248 0.21 -19.87 32.63
N GLY A 249 -0.30 -18.69 32.22
CA GLY A 249 0.44 -17.44 32.26
C GLY A 249 1.66 -17.43 31.35
N ALA A 250 1.72 -18.30 30.34
CA ALA A 250 2.80 -18.36 29.36
C ALA A 250 2.89 -17.08 28.57
N LYS A 251 4.10 -16.71 28.16
CA LYS A 251 4.33 -15.50 27.38
C LYS A 251 3.88 -15.65 25.91
N TYR A 252 4.02 -16.85 25.37
CA TYR A 252 3.66 -17.19 23.99
C TYR A 252 3.07 -18.59 23.94
N ALA A 253 2.15 -18.82 23.00
CA ALA A 253 1.65 -20.11 22.61
C ALA A 253 1.54 -20.16 21.09
N TYR A 254 1.91 -21.27 20.49
CA TYR A 254 1.81 -21.46 19.05
C TYR A 254 1.54 -22.92 18.73
N GLY A 255 0.94 -23.17 17.57
CA GLY A 255 0.53 -24.50 17.20
C GLY A 255 0.21 -24.67 15.73
N ILE A 256 0.43 -25.89 15.24
CA ILE A 256 0.19 -26.29 13.86
C ILE A 256 -0.68 -27.54 13.88
N ILE A 257 -1.74 -27.56 13.06
CA ILE A 257 -2.54 -28.76 12.77
C ILE A 257 -2.32 -29.13 11.31
N MET A 258 -1.86 -30.36 11.08
CA MET A 258 -1.50 -30.87 9.76
C MET A 258 -2.28 -32.18 9.47
N ASP A 259 -2.76 -32.32 8.23
CA ASP A 259 -3.23 -33.59 7.73
C ASP A 259 -2.03 -34.53 7.46
N VAL A 260 -1.96 -35.60 8.21
CA VAL A 260 -0.82 -36.55 8.16
C VAL A 260 -0.71 -37.32 6.84
N LYS A 261 -1.76 -37.35 6.01
CA LYS A 261 -1.76 -38.07 4.72
C LYS A 261 -1.25 -37.21 3.60
N THR A 262 -1.58 -35.93 3.63
CA THR A 262 -1.29 -35.00 2.51
C THR A 262 -0.19 -34.00 2.85
N GLY A 263 0.11 -33.80 4.14
CA GLY A 263 1.00 -32.74 4.61
C GLY A 263 0.36 -31.34 4.60
N ALA A 264 -0.94 -31.23 4.27
CA ALA A 264 -1.62 -29.96 4.24
C ALA A 264 -1.75 -29.34 5.64
N ILE A 265 -1.41 -28.09 5.78
CA ILE A 265 -1.61 -27.32 7.02
C ILE A 265 -3.07 -26.90 7.08
N LEU A 266 -3.82 -27.44 8.05
CA LEU A 266 -5.22 -27.15 8.27
C LEU A 266 -5.45 -25.98 9.22
N GLY A 267 -4.48 -25.71 10.09
CA GLY A 267 -4.46 -24.58 11.01
C GLY A 267 -3.05 -24.30 11.49
N MET A 268 -2.72 -23.02 11.67
CA MET A 268 -1.45 -22.57 12.22
C MET A 268 -1.67 -21.20 12.86
N THR A 269 -1.17 -20.97 14.05
CA THR A 269 -1.27 -19.67 14.70
C THR A 269 -0.26 -19.50 15.82
N SER A 270 0.21 -18.27 15.96
CA SER A 270 1.06 -17.81 17.07
C SER A 270 0.30 -16.78 17.90
N LYS A 271 0.31 -16.94 19.21
CA LYS A 271 -0.32 -16.04 20.18
C LYS A 271 0.73 -15.35 21.06
N PRO A 272 0.49 -14.11 21.47
CA PRO A 272 -0.62 -13.24 21.13
C PRO A 272 -0.63 -12.80 19.66
N ASP A 273 -1.82 -12.69 19.09
CA ASP A 273 -2.08 -12.24 17.72
C ASP A 273 -2.33 -10.73 17.64
N PHE A 274 -2.65 -10.23 16.43
CA PHE A 274 -2.94 -8.82 16.19
C PHE A 274 -4.02 -8.64 15.13
N ASP A 275 -4.70 -7.48 15.15
CA ASP A 275 -5.70 -7.13 14.15
C ASP A 275 -5.02 -6.73 12.83
N LEU A 276 -5.31 -7.50 11.76
CA LEU A 276 -4.81 -7.28 10.40
C LEU A 276 -5.29 -5.95 9.78
N ASN A 277 -6.45 -5.45 10.22
CA ASN A 277 -6.96 -4.15 9.78
C ASN A 277 -6.28 -2.97 10.50
N SER A 278 -5.52 -3.24 11.57
CA SER A 278 -4.79 -2.24 12.36
C SER A 278 -3.40 -2.76 12.76
N PRO A 279 -2.57 -3.23 11.82
CA PRO A 279 -1.36 -4.00 12.13
C PRO A 279 -0.30 -3.19 12.89
N ASN A 280 -0.31 -1.87 12.72
CA ASN A 280 0.63 -0.96 13.38
C ASN A 280 0.20 -0.56 14.81
N LYS A 281 -0.91 -1.12 15.30
CA LYS A 281 -1.35 -0.92 16.68
C LYS A 281 -0.86 -2.09 17.55
N ILE A 282 -0.22 -1.78 18.67
CA ILE A 282 0.19 -2.79 19.63
C ILE A 282 -1.04 -3.39 20.29
N SER A 283 -1.27 -4.70 20.11
CA SER A 283 -2.45 -5.43 20.63
C SER A 283 -2.43 -5.53 22.15
N ASN A 284 -1.26 -5.71 22.75
CA ASN A 284 -1.11 -5.78 24.20
C ASN A 284 -1.22 -4.37 24.81
N LYS A 285 -2.37 -4.10 25.46
CA LYS A 285 -2.67 -2.78 26.06
C LYS A 285 -1.68 -2.37 27.14
N VAL A 286 -1.26 -3.29 28.00
CA VAL A 286 -0.31 -3.01 29.09
C VAL A 286 1.05 -2.61 28.52
N LEU A 287 1.51 -3.32 27.49
CA LEU A 287 2.74 -2.98 26.77
C LEU A 287 2.63 -1.63 26.06
N ALA A 288 1.50 -1.37 25.38
CA ALA A 288 1.26 -0.09 24.72
C ALA A 288 1.26 1.09 25.70
N GLU A 289 0.64 0.94 26.85
CA GLU A 289 0.63 1.94 27.94
C GLU A 289 2.05 2.16 28.49
N SER A 290 2.80 1.10 28.75
CA SER A 290 4.18 1.20 29.23
C SER A 290 5.09 1.92 28.24
N ILE A 291 4.93 1.67 26.95
CA ILE A 291 5.68 2.35 25.89
C ILE A 291 5.29 3.83 25.80
N SER A 292 3.99 4.14 25.90
CA SER A 292 3.51 5.53 25.87
C SER A 292 4.00 6.37 27.05
N ALA A 293 4.35 5.74 28.16
CA ALA A 293 4.92 6.39 29.34
C ALA A 293 6.41 6.74 29.21
N ILE A 294 7.09 6.28 28.16
CA ILE A 294 8.51 6.59 27.91
C ILE A 294 8.62 8.06 27.52
N SER A 295 9.42 8.81 28.29
CA SER A 295 9.58 10.27 28.09
C SER A 295 10.47 10.65 26.91
N SER A 296 11.40 9.76 26.50
CA SER A 296 12.30 9.99 25.39
C SER A 296 11.63 9.59 24.06
N PRO A 297 11.43 10.51 23.10
CA PRO A 297 10.79 10.19 21.82
C PRO A 297 11.52 9.10 21.01
N ASP A 298 12.85 9.10 21.03
CA ASP A 298 13.66 8.11 20.31
C ASP A 298 13.55 6.72 20.95
N GLU A 299 13.59 6.63 22.27
CA GLU A 299 13.40 5.38 23.00
C GLU A 299 11.97 4.85 22.82
N GLN A 300 10.97 5.72 22.88
CA GLN A 300 9.57 5.36 22.66
C GLN A 300 9.37 4.81 21.24
N LYS A 301 9.94 5.46 20.22
CA LYS A 301 9.87 5.00 18.83
C LYS A 301 10.54 3.64 18.66
N LYS A 302 11.72 3.43 19.26
CA LYS A 302 12.43 2.16 19.24
C LYS A 302 11.62 1.06 19.92
N ALA A 303 11.12 1.30 21.13
CA ALA A 303 10.30 0.35 21.88
C ALA A 303 9.01 -0.02 21.12
N THR A 304 8.36 0.94 20.47
CA THR A 304 7.20 0.70 19.59
C THR A 304 7.56 -0.21 18.42
N THR A 305 8.66 0.07 17.75
CA THR A 305 9.13 -0.72 16.61
C THR A 305 9.46 -2.16 17.02
N ASP A 306 10.19 -2.33 18.12
CA ASP A 306 10.56 -3.64 18.66
C ASP A 306 9.31 -4.46 19.07
N ALA A 307 8.32 -3.80 19.69
CA ALA A 307 7.05 -4.42 20.08
C ALA A 307 6.24 -4.87 18.85
N LEU A 308 6.18 -4.06 17.79
CA LEU A 308 5.50 -4.42 16.54
C LEU A 308 6.18 -5.59 15.84
N TYR A 309 7.50 -5.61 15.72
CA TYR A 309 8.21 -6.75 15.14
C TYR A 309 8.02 -8.03 15.96
N ALA A 310 7.99 -7.93 17.28
CA ALA A 310 7.71 -9.06 18.14
C ALA A 310 6.29 -9.61 17.97
N GLN A 311 5.30 -8.72 17.76
CA GLN A 311 3.90 -9.05 17.50
C GLN A 311 3.69 -9.72 16.14
N TRP A 312 4.38 -9.24 15.09
CA TRP A 312 4.24 -9.75 13.72
C TRP A 312 4.98 -11.07 13.47
N ARG A 313 5.84 -11.47 14.41
CA ARG A 313 6.69 -12.66 14.25
C ARG A 313 5.83 -13.93 14.25
N ASN A 314 5.89 -14.70 13.16
CA ASN A 314 5.33 -16.05 13.10
C ASN A 314 6.29 -17.01 13.82
N ARG A 315 5.95 -17.37 15.05
CA ARG A 315 6.78 -18.22 15.91
C ARG A 315 6.76 -19.68 15.50
N ASP A 316 5.69 -20.12 14.83
CA ASP A 316 5.57 -21.50 14.36
C ASP A 316 6.70 -21.89 13.40
N ILE A 317 7.22 -20.93 12.65
CA ILE A 317 8.28 -21.16 11.63
C ILE A 317 9.58 -20.42 11.90
N SER A 318 9.61 -19.51 12.89
CA SER A 318 10.78 -18.66 13.15
C SER A 318 11.49 -18.97 14.47
N ASP A 319 10.79 -19.59 15.44
CA ASP A 319 11.36 -19.86 16.75
C ASP A 319 11.81 -21.33 16.85
N THR A 320 12.92 -21.53 17.54
CA THR A 320 13.43 -22.87 17.89
C THR A 320 13.01 -23.21 19.32
N TYR A 321 12.79 -24.50 19.59
CA TYR A 321 12.48 -25.00 20.92
C TYR A 321 13.14 -26.36 21.17
N GLU A 322 13.26 -26.74 22.42
CA GLU A 322 13.75 -28.05 22.82
C GLU A 322 12.61 -29.06 22.80
N PRO A 323 12.55 -29.97 21.80
CA PRO A 323 11.40 -30.84 21.60
C PRO A 323 11.21 -31.93 22.67
N GLY A 324 12.27 -32.23 23.43
CA GLY A 324 12.24 -33.25 24.48
C GLY A 324 11.83 -34.62 23.93
N SER A 325 10.96 -35.32 24.66
CA SER A 325 10.50 -36.70 24.32
C SER A 325 9.75 -36.79 22.99
N VAL A 326 9.21 -35.67 22.46
CA VAL A 326 8.53 -35.67 21.15
C VAL A 326 9.51 -35.99 20.02
N PHE A 327 10.79 -35.65 20.16
CA PHE A 327 11.83 -35.97 19.19
C PHE A 327 12.11 -37.48 19.04
N LYS A 328 11.72 -38.29 20.04
CA LYS A 328 11.88 -39.75 19.99
C LYS A 328 11.14 -40.38 18.81
N THR A 329 10.02 -39.82 18.39
CA THR A 329 9.29 -40.29 17.19
C THR A 329 10.12 -40.22 15.94
N ILE A 330 10.88 -39.11 15.77
CA ILE A 330 11.78 -38.91 14.63
C ILE A 330 12.95 -39.91 14.72
N VAL A 331 13.54 -40.08 15.91
CA VAL A 331 14.65 -41.01 16.12
C VAL A 331 14.24 -42.44 15.82
N VAL A 332 13.06 -42.86 16.28
CA VAL A 332 12.53 -44.24 16.02
C VAL A 332 12.20 -44.42 14.55
N SER A 333 11.58 -43.43 13.92
CA SER A 333 11.30 -43.49 12.46
C SER A 333 12.57 -43.65 11.65
N ALA A 334 13.61 -42.86 11.95
CA ALA A 334 14.92 -42.96 11.31
C ALA A 334 15.57 -44.33 11.54
N ALA A 335 15.50 -44.87 12.77
CA ALA A 335 16.08 -46.15 13.11
C ALA A 335 15.37 -47.32 12.38
N LEU A 336 14.04 -47.23 12.17
CA LEU A 336 13.27 -48.19 11.38
C LEU A 336 13.63 -48.08 9.89
N GLU A 337 13.77 -46.88 9.35
CA GLU A 337 14.14 -46.65 7.94
C GLU A 337 15.53 -47.18 7.62
N GLU A 338 16.49 -46.94 8.52
CA GLU A 338 17.88 -47.47 8.40
C GLU A 338 17.99 -48.97 8.72
N GLY A 339 16.91 -49.62 9.14
CA GLY A 339 16.87 -51.07 9.45
C GLY A 339 17.71 -51.48 10.65
N VAL A 340 18.10 -50.53 11.52
CA VAL A 340 18.86 -50.82 12.77
C VAL A 340 17.98 -51.32 13.89
N VAL A 341 16.64 -51.15 13.77
CA VAL A 341 15.60 -51.68 14.62
C VAL A 341 14.42 -52.16 13.79
N ASP A 342 13.58 -53.04 14.33
CA ASP A 342 12.30 -53.43 13.76
C ASP A 342 11.17 -53.26 14.79
N LEU A 343 9.91 -53.52 14.38
CA LEU A 343 8.73 -53.38 15.23
C LEU A 343 8.72 -54.34 16.43
N ASN A 344 9.53 -55.40 16.41
CA ASN A 344 9.63 -56.37 17.48
C ASN A 344 10.85 -56.17 18.38
N THR A 345 11.67 -55.19 18.04
CA THR A 345 12.88 -54.89 18.81
C THR A 345 12.49 -54.42 20.21
N THR A 346 13.02 -55.08 21.22
CA THR A 346 12.74 -54.78 22.63
C THR A 346 13.94 -54.13 23.30
N TYR A 347 13.65 -53.18 24.17
CA TYR A 347 14.65 -52.47 24.98
C TYR A 347 14.34 -52.62 26.45
N THR A 348 15.40 -52.88 27.23
CA THR A 348 15.31 -52.85 28.69
C THR A 348 15.59 -51.44 29.18
N LEU A 349 14.53 -50.79 29.71
CA LEU A 349 14.67 -49.47 30.31
C LEU A 349 14.97 -49.61 31.81
N SER A 350 16.11 -49.15 32.24
CA SER A 350 16.47 -49.03 33.66
C SER A 350 16.71 -47.57 34.02
N LEU A 351 16.55 -47.20 35.28
CA LEU A 351 16.83 -45.83 35.75
C LEU A 351 18.26 -45.36 35.46
N ILE A 352 19.22 -46.29 35.34
CA ILE A 352 20.61 -46.00 34.99
C ILE A 352 20.71 -45.56 33.50
N HIS A 353 19.82 -46.00 32.61
CA HIS A 353 19.85 -45.68 31.19
C HIS A 353 18.96 -44.49 30.82
N ILE A 354 17.97 -44.17 31.69
CA ILE A 354 16.98 -43.13 31.42
C ILE A 354 17.32 -41.82 32.11
N SER A 355 17.85 -41.90 33.33
CA SER A 355 18.28 -40.74 34.04
C SER A 355 19.76 -40.50 33.75
N GLU A 356 20.01 -39.82 32.67
CA GLU A 356 21.00 -38.79 32.73
C GLU A 356 22.46 -39.07 33.07
N PRO A 357 23.26 -39.10 32.07
CA PRO A 357 24.57 -38.48 32.25
C PRO A 357 24.55 -36.95 32.16
N THR A 358 23.40 -36.30 32.02
CA THR A 358 23.37 -34.90 31.56
C THR A 358 22.56 -33.92 32.42
N ARG A 359 22.07 -34.28 33.63
CA ARG A 359 21.62 -33.28 34.59
C ARG A 359 22.81 -32.69 35.31
N PRO A 360 23.13 -31.40 35.11
CA PRO A 360 24.02 -30.73 36.06
C PRO A 360 23.31 -30.67 37.42
N TYR A 361 23.99 -31.10 38.48
CA TYR A 361 23.52 -30.94 39.85
C TYR A 361 23.47 -29.47 40.24
#